data_86eef909a3fa04762eb05db43bed47f4
#
_entry.id   86eef909a3fa04762eb05db43bed47f4
#
_cell.length_a   1.000
_cell.length_b   1.000
_cell.length_c   1.000
_cell.angle_alpha   90.00
_cell.angle_beta   90.00
_cell.angle_gamma   90.00
#
_symmetry.space_group_name_H-M   'P 1'
#
loop_
_entity.id
_entity.type
_entity.pdbx_description
1 polymer ?
#
loop_
_entity_poly.entity_id
_entity_poly.type
_entity_poly.pdbx_seq_one_letter_code
_entity_poly.pdbx_strand_id
1 'polypeptide(L)'
;LVTRLALSHPEVSFRFINNGQVKLHTSGNGNLKDVIYHIYGREIASNLIEVDFERKGIHITGYLGKPLISRGNRNFENYFVDGRYIKSSIISKAIEDGYKDFTMQHKYPFVVLYLDVDTKHVDVNVHPTKMDVRFNNQQEIYNTLFAAVDDGLHERELIPEVTLDDIKIPEEPKESKKDLPKKSEAEHTEKLRTSLQSPQNEDEKLQYFMNEMKKRVY
;
A
#
# COMPACT_ATOMS: atom_id res chain seq x y z
N LEU A 1 -15.38 -16.47 1.60
CA LEU A 1 -16.10 -16.74 0.36
C LEU A 1 -16.73 -15.46 -0.19
N VAL A 2 -17.64 -14.79 0.54
CA VAL A 2 -18.39 -13.61 0.07
C VAL A 2 -17.47 -12.48 -0.38
N THR A 3 -16.37 -12.21 0.33
CA THR A 3 -15.36 -11.22 -0.04
C THR A 3 -14.79 -11.44 -1.45
N ARG A 4 -14.46 -12.70 -1.78
CA ARG A 4 -13.93 -13.05 -3.10
C ARG A 4 -14.97 -12.95 -4.21
N LEU A 5 -16.23 -13.28 -3.91
CA LEU A 5 -17.33 -13.07 -4.85
C LEU A 5 -17.55 -11.58 -5.13
N ALA A 6 -17.53 -10.74 -4.10
CA ALA A 6 -17.67 -9.31 -4.28
C ALA A 6 -16.49 -8.70 -5.07
N LEU A 7 -15.27 -9.18 -4.84
CA LEU A 7 -14.10 -8.78 -5.63
C LEU A 7 -14.14 -9.29 -7.07
N SER A 8 -14.69 -10.49 -7.33
CA SER A 8 -14.78 -11.01 -8.71
C SER A 8 -15.88 -10.38 -9.55
N HIS A 9 -16.87 -9.73 -8.93
CA HIS A 9 -18.03 -9.15 -9.58
C HIS A 9 -18.33 -7.75 -9.01
N PRO A 10 -17.51 -6.75 -9.30
CA PRO A 10 -17.72 -5.38 -8.81
C PRO A 10 -19.02 -4.74 -9.36
N GLU A 11 -19.55 -5.25 -10.46
CA GLU A 11 -20.81 -4.85 -11.07
C GLU A 11 -22.05 -5.38 -10.33
N VAL A 12 -21.85 -6.29 -9.34
CA VAL A 12 -22.94 -6.88 -8.55
C VAL A 12 -22.94 -6.26 -7.14
N SER A 13 -24.12 -5.83 -6.68
CA SER A 13 -24.31 -5.40 -5.30
C SER A 13 -24.42 -6.60 -4.37
N PHE A 14 -23.50 -6.70 -3.41
CA PHE A 14 -23.51 -7.73 -2.39
C PHE A 14 -23.89 -7.16 -1.04
N ARG A 15 -24.82 -7.83 -0.35
CA ARG A 15 -25.15 -7.55 1.05
C ARG A 15 -25.03 -8.82 1.86
N PHE A 16 -24.03 -8.89 2.73
CA PHE A 16 -23.79 -10.02 3.61
C PHE A 16 -24.15 -9.68 5.06
N ILE A 17 -25.07 -10.45 5.63
CA ILE A 17 -25.54 -10.28 7.00
C ILE A 17 -25.14 -11.54 7.80
N ASN A 18 -24.52 -11.33 8.95
CA ASN A 18 -24.18 -12.39 9.89
C ASN A 18 -24.62 -11.99 11.29
N ASN A 19 -25.38 -12.86 11.96
CA ASN A 19 -25.97 -12.60 13.29
C ASN A 19 -26.72 -11.25 13.36
N GLY A 20 -27.54 -10.94 12.34
CA GLY A 20 -28.33 -9.71 12.27
C GLY A 20 -27.53 -8.44 11.94
N GLN A 21 -26.19 -8.52 11.82
CA GLN A 21 -25.33 -7.41 11.48
C GLN A 21 -24.89 -7.46 10.01
N VAL A 22 -24.96 -6.33 9.34
CA VAL A 22 -24.40 -6.18 7.98
C VAL A 22 -22.88 -6.18 8.10
N LYS A 23 -22.23 -7.20 7.55
CA LYS A 23 -20.77 -7.37 7.54
C LYS A 23 -20.11 -6.90 6.26
N LEU A 24 -20.85 -6.90 5.16
CA LEU A 24 -20.42 -6.38 3.86
C LEU A 24 -21.62 -5.80 3.12
N HIS A 25 -21.42 -4.67 2.50
CA HIS A 25 -22.36 -4.09 1.55
C HIS A 25 -21.56 -3.39 0.46
N THR A 26 -21.75 -3.78 -0.81
CA THR A 26 -21.14 -3.16 -1.99
C THR A 26 -22.21 -2.53 -2.87
N SER A 27 -21.83 -1.49 -3.60
CA SER A 27 -22.76 -0.71 -4.43
C SER A 27 -23.18 -1.43 -5.72
N GLY A 28 -22.30 -2.27 -6.29
CA GLY A 28 -22.51 -2.88 -7.60
C GLY A 28 -22.35 -1.89 -8.77
N ASN A 29 -21.52 -0.87 -8.59
CA ASN A 29 -21.27 0.20 -9.55
C ASN A 29 -20.17 -0.13 -10.59
N GLY A 30 -19.61 -1.34 -10.57
CA GLY A 30 -18.50 -1.77 -11.42
C GLY A 30 -17.14 -1.24 -10.99
N ASN A 31 -17.05 -0.45 -9.90
CA ASN A 31 -15.80 0.12 -9.43
C ASN A 31 -15.12 -0.81 -8.43
N LEU A 32 -14.06 -1.50 -8.87
CA LEU A 32 -13.28 -2.42 -8.02
C LEU A 32 -12.65 -1.71 -6.81
N LYS A 33 -12.18 -0.48 -6.97
CA LYS A 33 -11.57 0.28 -5.87
C LYS A 33 -12.59 0.60 -4.77
N ASP A 34 -13.84 0.85 -5.15
CA ASP A 34 -14.95 1.04 -4.20
C ASP A 34 -15.24 -0.27 -3.43
N VAL A 35 -15.26 -1.42 -4.12
CA VAL A 35 -15.40 -2.72 -3.48
C VAL A 35 -14.26 -2.99 -2.50
N ILE A 36 -13.01 -2.70 -2.89
CA ILE A 36 -11.83 -2.83 -2.02
C ILE A 36 -11.97 -1.93 -0.79
N TYR A 37 -12.44 -0.69 -0.95
CA TYR A 37 -12.71 0.22 0.15
C TYR A 37 -13.72 -0.35 1.16
N HIS A 38 -14.83 -0.90 0.67
CA HIS A 38 -15.86 -1.49 1.53
C HIS A 38 -15.42 -2.75 2.26
N ILE A 39 -14.48 -3.53 1.68
CA ILE A 39 -13.98 -4.77 2.27
C ILE A 39 -12.82 -4.54 3.23
N TYR A 40 -11.84 -3.72 2.82
CA TYR A 40 -10.54 -3.60 3.49
C TYR A 40 -10.30 -2.24 4.15
N GLY A 41 -11.19 -1.27 3.90
CA GLY A 41 -11.13 0.05 4.49
C GLY A 41 -10.27 1.06 3.72
N ARG A 42 -10.30 2.30 4.24
CA ARG A 42 -9.68 3.47 3.60
C ARG A 42 -8.16 3.33 3.45
N GLU A 43 -7.48 2.81 4.48
CA GLU A 43 -6.02 2.65 4.48
C GLU A 43 -5.54 1.86 3.26
N ILE A 44 -6.18 0.72 2.98
CA ILE A 44 -5.86 -0.11 1.81
C ILE A 44 -6.22 0.62 0.52
N ALA A 45 -7.45 1.13 0.41
CA ALA A 45 -7.96 1.73 -0.82
C ALA A 45 -7.20 3.00 -1.27
N SER A 46 -6.59 3.75 -0.33
CA SER A 46 -5.78 4.93 -0.64
C SER A 46 -4.34 4.60 -1.05
N ASN A 47 -3.90 3.36 -0.84
CA ASN A 47 -2.55 2.90 -1.15
C ASN A 47 -2.53 1.85 -2.27
N LEU A 48 -3.39 2.01 -3.26
CA LEU A 48 -3.48 1.15 -4.43
C LEU A 48 -2.83 1.80 -5.65
N ILE A 49 -2.20 0.96 -6.44
CA ILE A 49 -1.65 1.26 -7.76
C ILE A 49 -2.52 0.51 -8.76
N GLU A 50 -3.10 1.22 -9.70
CA GLU A 50 -3.89 0.63 -10.78
C GLU A 50 -2.96 0.02 -11.83
N VAL A 51 -3.31 -1.18 -12.29
CA VAL A 51 -2.58 -1.91 -13.34
C VAL A 51 -3.53 -2.21 -14.46
N ASP A 52 -3.08 -1.88 -15.67
CA ASP A 52 -3.68 -2.27 -16.95
C ASP A 52 -2.52 -2.59 -17.90
N PHE A 53 -2.22 -3.89 -18.03
CA PHE A 53 -1.03 -4.37 -18.74
C PHE A 53 -1.40 -5.50 -19.67
N GLU A 54 -1.05 -5.35 -20.94
CA GLU A 54 -1.30 -6.38 -21.95
C GLU A 54 0.02 -6.84 -22.61
N ARG A 55 0.20 -8.15 -22.68
CA ARG A 55 1.34 -8.75 -23.37
C ARG A 55 1.00 -10.13 -23.88
N LYS A 56 1.24 -10.39 -25.17
CA LYS A 56 1.08 -11.70 -25.82
C LYS A 56 -0.30 -12.35 -25.62
N GLY A 57 -1.37 -11.57 -25.63
CA GLY A 57 -2.72 -12.08 -25.44
C GLY A 57 -3.06 -12.44 -23.99
N ILE A 58 -2.28 -11.96 -23.03
CA ILE A 58 -2.56 -11.98 -21.61
C ILE A 58 -2.79 -10.54 -21.18
N HIS A 59 -4.01 -10.22 -20.77
CA HIS A 59 -4.38 -8.92 -20.25
C HIS A 59 -4.54 -8.99 -18.73
N ILE A 60 -3.85 -8.12 -18.01
CA ILE A 60 -3.82 -8.07 -16.55
C ILE A 60 -4.35 -6.72 -16.11
N THR A 61 -5.47 -6.73 -15.38
CA THR A 61 -6.08 -5.52 -14.84
C THR A 61 -6.29 -5.64 -13.34
N GLY A 62 -6.44 -4.52 -12.65
CA GLY A 62 -6.76 -4.49 -11.24
C GLY A 62 -5.87 -3.58 -10.42
N TYR A 63 -5.53 -4.02 -9.20
CA TYR A 63 -4.79 -3.18 -8.26
C TYR A 63 -3.66 -3.92 -7.56
N LEU A 64 -2.51 -3.27 -7.48
CA LEU A 64 -1.38 -3.60 -6.63
C LEU A 64 -1.39 -2.69 -5.40
N GLY A 65 -1.04 -3.21 -4.25
CA GLY A 65 -0.85 -2.42 -3.05
C GLY A 65 0.55 -1.84 -2.97
N LYS A 66 0.68 -0.57 -2.59
CA LYS A 66 2.00 0.00 -2.28
C LYS A 66 2.71 -0.86 -1.21
N PRO A 67 4.05 -0.95 -1.20
CA PRO A 67 4.80 -1.75 -0.23
C PRO A 67 4.43 -1.48 1.23
N LEU A 68 3.99 -0.26 1.55
CA LEU A 68 3.54 0.16 2.88
C LEU A 68 2.41 -0.70 3.45
N ILE A 69 1.51 -1.21 2.60
CA ILE A 69 0.36 -2.03 3.03
C ILE A 69 0.60 -3.53 2.94
N SER A 70 1.85 -3.97 2.77
CA SER A 70 2.22 -5.40 2.76
C SER A 70 1.91 -6.08 4.09
N ARG A 71 1.56 -7.36 4.05
CA ARG A 71 1.06 -8.13 5.20
C ARG A 71 1.95 -9.35 5.49
N GLY A 72 1.82 -9.91 6.70
CA GLY A 72 2.58 -11.09 7.13
C GLY A 72 2.06 -12.43 6.57
N ASN A 73 1.04 -12.43 5.70
CA ASN A 73 0.47 -13.62 5.09
C ASN A 73 -0.14 -13.33 3.71
N ARG A 74 -0.34 -14.38 2.91
CA ARG A 74 -0.88 -14.32 1.54
C ARG A 74 -2.41 -14.18 1.44
N ASN A 75 -3.13 -13.91 2.53
CA ASN A 75 -4.59 -13.83 2.49
C ASN A 75 -5.13 -12.63 1.71
N PHE A 76 -4.26 -11.69 1.41
CA PHE A 76 -4.57 -10.45 0.69
C PHE A 76 -4.17 -10.51 -0.79
N GLU A 77 -3.66 -11.64 -1.25
CA GLU A 77 -3.41 -11.92 -2.65
C GLU A 77 -4.65 -12.56 -3.26
N ASN A 78 -5.34 -11.83 -4.12
CA ASN A 78 -6.55 -12.29 -4.80
C ASN A 78 -6.35 -12.20 -6.31
N TYR A 79 -6.40 -13.34 -6.99
CA TYR A 79 -6.32 -13.41 -8.44
C TYR A 79 -7.54 -14.08 -9.03
N PHE A 80 -7.97 -13.57 -10.17
CA PHE A 80 -9.13 -14.05 -10.88
C PHE A 80 -8.76 -14.31 -12.34
N VAL A 81 -9.16 -15.46 -12.85
CA VAL A 81 -9.07 -15.78 -14.28
C VAL A 81 -10.49 -16.01 -14.78
N ASP A 82 -10.88 -15.29 -15.83
CA ASP A 82 -12.23 -15.31 -16.38
C ASP A 82 -13.31 -15.16 -15.28
N GLY A 83 -13.14 -14.19 -14.37
CA GLY A 83 -14.05 -13.91 -13.27
C GLY A 83 -14.04 -14.93 -12.12
N ARG A 84 -13.16 -15.95 -12.17
CA ARG A 84 -13.07 -17.00 -11.14
C ARG A 84 -11.86 -16.80 -10.25
N TYR A 85 -12.09 -16.85 -8.94
CA TYR A 85 -10.99 -16.88 -7.99
C TYR A 85 -10.15 -18.15 -8.16
N ILE A 86 -8.84 -17.99 -8.32
CA ILE A 86 -7.90 -19.10 -8.46
C ILE A 86 -6.79 -19.03 -7.40
N LYS A 87 -6.16 -20.19 -7.19
CA LYS A 87 -4.89 -20.30 -6.48
C LYS A 87 -3.85 -20.84 -7.45
N SER A 88 -2.73 -20.15 -7.58
CA SER A 88 -1.65 -20.58 -8.46
C SER A 88 -0.31 -20.18 -7.85
N SER A 89 0.55 -21.18 -7.65
CA SER A 89 1.91 -20.96 -7.14
C SER A 89 2.78 -20.12 -8.10
N ILE A 90 2.49 -20.21 -9.39
CA ILE A 90 3.23 -19.48 -10.43
C ILE A 90 2.87 -17.98 -10.38
N ILE A 91 1.56 -17.69 -10.23
CA ILE A 91 1.08 -16.31 -10.08
C ILE A 91 1.62 -15.70 -8.78
N SER A 92 1.48 -16.41 -7.64
CA SER A 92 2.03 -15.94 -6.36
C SER A 92 3.52 -15.66 -6.47
N LYS A 93 4.28 -16.58 -7.07
CA LYS A 93 5.73 -16.42 -7.21
C LYS A 93 6.09 -15.23 -8.11
N ALA A 94 5.43 -15.05 -9.25
CA ALA A 94 5.68 -13.93 -10.15
C ALA A 94 5.44 -12.58 -9.46
N ILE A 95 4.34 -12.46 -8.69
CA ILE A 95 3.99 -11.26 -7.95
C ILE A 95 5.01 -11.02 -6.82
N GLU A 96 5.30 -12.03 -6.00
CA GLU A 96 6.24 -11.92 -4.89
C GLU A 96 7.66 -11.56 -5.38
N ASP A 97 8.11 -12.15 -6.48
CA ASP A 97 9.41 -11.85 -7.10
C ASP A 97 9.44 -10.39 -7.64
N GLY A 98 8.33 -9.87 -8.20
CA GLY A 98 8.22 -8.48 -8.63
C GLY A 98 8.21 -7.47 -7.46
N TYR A 99 7.73 -7.88 -6.28
CA TYR A 99 7.76 -7.05 -5.08
C TYR A 99 9.06 -7.16 -4.27
N LYS A 100 9.96 -8.06 -4.65
CA LYS A 100 11.12 -8.45 -3.81
C LYS A 100 12.01 -7.27 -3.43
N ASP A 101 12.22 -6.34 -4.33
CA ASP A 101 13.10 -5.18 -4.11
C ASP A 101 12.40 -4.03 -3.36
N PHE A 102 11.07 -4.11 -3.21
CA PHE A 102 10.24 -3.09 -2.59
C PHE A 102 9.72 -3.48 -1.20
N THR A 103 9.75 -4.76 -0.85
CA THR A 103 9.17 -5.25 0.41
C THR A 103 10.21 -5.94 1.28
N MET A 104 10.01 -5.87 2.60
CA MET A 104 10.84 -6.62 3.55
C MET A 104 10.60 -8.13 3.43
N GLN A 105 11.59 -8.92 3.83
CA GLN A 105 11.47 -10.38 3.89
C GLN A 105 10.24 -10.79 4.73
N HIS A 106 9.56 -11.87 4.29
CA HIS A 106 8.34 -12.39 4.91
C HIS A 106 7.13 -11.45 4.91
N LYS A 107 7.13 -10.45 4.04
CA LYS A 107 5.97 -9.63 3.75
C LYS A 107 5.41 -9.99 2.38
N TYR A 108 4.08 -10.06 2.32
CA TYR A 108 3.33 -10.40 1.12
C TYR A 108 2.52 -9.19 0.68
N PRO A 109 2.47 -8.92 -0.63
CA PRO A 109 1.76 -7.76 -1.13
C PRO A 109 0.23 -7.91 -0.97
N PHE A 110 -0.46 -6.76 -0.94
CA PHE A 110 -1.88 -6.71 -1.22
C PHE A 110 -2.07 -6.67 -2.72
N VAL A 111 -2.84 -7.59 -3.29
CA VAL A 111 -3.16 -7.57 -4.73
C VAL A 111 -4.59 -8.03 -4.98
N VAL A 112 -5.23 -7.40 -5.96
CA VAL A 112 -6.49 -7.83 -6.58
C VAL A 112 -6.31 -7.72 -8.07
N LEU A 113 -6.04 -8.84 -8.74
CA LEU A 113 -5.74 -8.88 -10.17
C LEU A 113 -6.72 -9.77 -10.92
N TYR A 114 -7.15 -9.31 -12.06
CA TYR A 114 -7.86 -10.08 -13.07
C TYR A 114 -6.90 -10.40 -14.19
N LEU A 115 -6.91 -11.66 -14.60
CA LEU A 115 -6.18 -12.16 -15.74
C LEU A 115 -7.22 -12.59 -16.78
N ASP A 116 -7.27 -11.86 -17.88
CA ASP A 116 -7.97 -12.27 -19.08
C ASP A 116 -6.95 -12.94 -20.01
N VAL A 117 -7.14 -14.22 -20.24
CA VAL A 117 -6.17 -15.08 -20.90
C VAL A 117 -6.86 -15.84 -22.01
N ASP A 118 -6.37 -15.73 -23.25
CA ASP A 118 -6.91 -16.51 -24.36
C ASP A 118 -7.01 -18.00 -23.99
N THR A 119 -8.13 -18.61 -24.28
CA THR A 119 -8.43 -20.04 -24.02
C THR A 119 -7.35 -21.03 -24.51
N LYS A 120 -6.50 -20.60 -25.45
CA LYS A 120 -5.34 -21.36 -25.90
C LYS A 120 -4.26 -21.52 -24.84
N HIS A 121 -4.23 -20.65 -23.84
CA HIS A 121 -3.20 -20.59 -22.81
C HIS A 121 -3.61 -21.21 -21.49
N VAL A 122 -4.91 -21.55 -21.32
CA VAL A 122 -5.48 -21.96 -20.01
C VAL A 122 -6.37 -23.20 -20.16
N ASP A 123 -6.12 -24.21 -19.34
CA ASP A 123 -7.07 -25.30 -19.08
C ASP A 123 -7.66 -25.11 -17.66
N VAL A 124 -8.92 -24.72 -17.60
CA VAL A 124 -9.66 -24.46 -16.34
C VAL A 124 -10.27 -25.74 -15.75
N ASN A 125 -10.27 -26.86 -16.48
CA ASN A 125 -10.99 -28.08 -16.10
C ASN A 125 -10.10 -29.08 -15.35
N VAL A 126 -9.16 -28.64 -14.53
CA VAL A 126 -8.14 -29.51 -13.91
C VAL A 126 -8.60 -30.08 -12.56
N HIS A 127 -9.51 -29.44 -11.82
CA HIS A 127 -9.92 -29.86 -10.48
C HIS A 127 -11.44 -29.71 -10.24
N PRO A 128 -12.09 -30.59 -9.45
CA PRO A 128 -13.52 -30.49 -9.14
C PRO A 128 -13.94 -29.15 -8.53
N THR A 129 -13.07 -28.52 -7.74
CA THR A 129 -13.32 -27.19 -7.14
C THR A 129 -13.06 -26.04 -8.11
N LYS A 130 -12.45 -26.30 -9.28
CA LYS A 130 -12.08 -25.29 -10.30
C LYS A 130 -11.29 -24.08 -9.77
N MET A 131 -10.63 -24.25 -8.62
CA MET A 131 -9.73 -23.21 -8.06
C MET A 131 -8.29 -23.33 -8.57
N ASP A 132 -7.92 -24.50 -9.11
CA ASP A 132 -6.64 -24.74 -9.73
C ASP A 132 -6.78 -24.63 -11.25
N VAL A 133 -5.90 -23.84 -11.84
CA VAL A 133 -5.84 -23.61 -13.29
C VAL A 133 -4.48 -24.08 -13.79
N ARG A 134 -4.49 -24.85 -14.88
CA ARG A 134 -3.27 -25.25 -15.55
C ARG A 134 -3.00 -24.31 -16.73
N PHE A 135 -1.90 -23.63 -16.68
CA PHE A 135 -1.42 -22.80 -17.80
C PHE A 135 -0.58 -23.65 -18.74
N ASN A 136 -0.84 -23.58 -20.03
CA ASN A 136 -0.09 -24.28 -21.06
C ASN A 136 1.36 -23.75 -21.16
N ASN A 137 1.54 -22.45 -20.99
CA ASN A 137 2.85 -21.80 -20.94
C ASN A 137 3.04 -21.03 -19.60
N GLN A 138 3.49 -21.77 -18.61
CA GLN A 138 3.70 -21.24 -17.25
C GLN A 138 4.75 -20.11 -17.22
N GLN A 139 5.78 -20.21 -18.03
CA GLN A 139 6.85 -19.20 -18.10
C GLN A 139 6.35 -17.88 -18.68
N GLU A 140 5.44 -17.95 -19.63
CA GLU A 140 4.86 -16.74 -20.24
C GLU A 140 3.95 -15.99 -19.27
N ILE A 141 3.11 -16.73 -18.53
CA ILE A 141 2.28 -16.17 -17.44
C ILE A 141 3.16 -15.51 -16.36
N TYR A 142 4.20 -16.23 -15.93
CA TYR A 142 5.16 -15.70 -14.96
C TYR A 142 5.82 -14.40 -15.46
N ASN A 143 6.39 -14.41 -16.66
CA ASN A 143 7.10 -13.24 -17.20
C ASN A 143 6.18 -12.05 -17.44
N THR A 144 4.91 -12.29 -17.82
CA THR A 144 3.94 -11.21 -18.04
C THR A 144 3.49 -10.60 -16.74
N LEU A 145 3.20 -11.43 -15.71
CA LEU A 145 2.85 -10.95 -14.37
C LEU A 145 4.02 -10.22 -13.70
N PHE A 146 5.22 -10.78 -13.79
CA PHE A 146 6.40 -10.11 -13.25
C PHE A 146 6.60 -8.73 -13.88
N ALA A 147 6.49 -8.63 -15.21
CA ALA A 147 6.62 -7.36 -15.91
C ALA A 147 5.51 -6.38 -15.53
N ALA A 148 4.26 -6.83 -15.40
CA ALA A 148 3.14 -5.98 -14.99
C ALA A 148 3.29 -5.42 -13.56
N VAL A 149 3.83 -6.23 -12.65
CA VAL A 149 4.11 -5.82 -11.26
C VAL A 149 5.29 -4.86 -11.21
N ASP A 150 6.37 -5.19 -11.88
CA ASP A 150 7.59 -4.39 -11.95
C ASP A 150 7.33 -3.00 -12.55
N ASP A 151 6.62 -2.96 -13.67
CA ASP A 151 6.20 -1.73 -14.36
C ASP A 151 5.29 -0.88 -13.45
N GLY A 152 4.26 -1.48 -12.87
CA GLY A 152 3.32 -0.78 -11.98
C GLY A 152 3.97 -0.22 -10.72
N LEU A 153 5.04 -0.84 -10.20
CA LEU A 153 5.77 -0.35 -9.03
C LEU A 153 6.80 0.74 -9.39
N HIS A 154 7.38 0.72 -10.61
CA HIS A 154 8.36 1.70 -11.05
C HIS A 154 7.74 2.94 -11.70
N GLU A 155 6.65 2.83 -12.47
CA GLU A 155 6.02 3.96 -13.17
C GLU A 155 5.48 5.05 -12.22
N ARG A 156 5.13 4.67 -11.00
CA ARG A 156 4.76 5.64 -9.97
C ARG A 156 5.91 5.74 -9.00
N GLU A 157 6.75 6.76 -9.20
CA GLU A 157 7.71 7.18 -8.19
C GLU A 157 7.03 7.12 -6.82
N LEU A 158 7.54 6.25 -5.95
CA LEU A 158 7.05 6.08 -4.56
C LEU A 158 7.34 7.35 -3.71
N ILE A 159 7.74 8.42 -4.33
CA ILE A 159 7.94 9.74 -3.74
C ILE A 159 6.55 10.36 -3.59
N PRO A 160 6.09 10.66 -2.37
CA PRO A 160 4.88 11.44 -2.21
C PRO A 160 5.11 12.80 -2.90
N GLU A 161 4.32 13.11 -3.92
CA GLU A 161 4.21 14.49 -4.39
C GLU A 161 3.69 15.30 -3.22
N VAL A 162 4.60 15.99 -2.55
CA VAL A 162 4.25 17.07 -1.62
C VAL A 162 3.78 18.22 -2.49
N THR A 163 2.49 18.29 -2.77
CA THR A 163 1.91 19.47 -3.37
C THR A 163 2.10 20.62 -2.41
N LEU A 164 2.56 21.76 -2.91
CA LEU A 164 2.79 22.97 -2.12
C LEU A 164 1.54 23.44 -1.34
N ASP A 165 0.36 22.93 -1.70
CA ASP A 165 -0.91 23.15 -1.01
C ASP A 165 -1.01 22.45 0.36
N ASP A 166 -0.18 21.45 0.64
CA ASP A 166 -0.13 20.77 1.93
C ASP A 166 0.74 21.48 2.98
N ILE A 167 1.52 22.47 2.55
CA ILE A 167 2.29 23.34 3.45
C ILE A 167 1.38 24.48 3.90
N LYS A 168 0.55 24.24 4.90
CA LYS A 168 -0.04 25.34 5.69
C LYS A 168 1.10 26.04 6.42
N ILE A 169 1.66 27.08 5.79
CA ILE A 169 2.50 28.05 6.47
C ILE A 169 1.58 28.68 7.53
N PRO A 170 1.88 28.60 8.83
CA PRO A 170 1.12 29.35 9.81
C PRO A 170 1.23 30.84 9.45
N GLU A 171 0.09 31.48 9.16
CA GLU A 171 0.07 32.95 8.99
C GLU A 171 0.61 33.58 10.28
N GLU A 172 1.69 34.35 10.15
CA GLU A 172 2.16 35.18 11.24
C GLU A 172 1.01 36.11 11.69
N PRO A 173 0.75 36.24 13.01
CA PRO A 173 -0.27 37.17 13.50
C PRO A 173 0.09 38.57 13.09
N LYS A 174 -0.78 39.24 12.31
CA LYS A 174 -0.67 40.67 12.01
C LYS A 174 -0.64 41.44 13.31
N GLU A 175 0.53 41.99 13.66
CA GLU A 175 0.68 42.92 14.77
C GLU A 175 -0.19 44.17 14.55
N SER A 176 -1.17 44.34 15.39
CA SER A 176 -1.83 45.63 15.57
C SER A 176 -0.93 46.52 16.43
N LYS A 177 -0.47 47.62 15.84
CA LYS A 177 0.26 48.71 16.54
C LYS A 177 -0.57 49.25 17.68
N LYS A 178 -0.11 49.12 18.93
CA LYS A 178 -0.39 50.04 20.03
C LYS A 178 0.78 50.07 21.03
N ASP A 179 1.40 51.27 21.06
CA ASP A 179 2.09 51.97 22.14
C ASP A 179 2.96 51.23 23.18
N LEU A 180 4.26 51.62 23.16
CA LEU A 180 5.31 51.34 24.14
C LEU A 180 5.01 51.86 25.56
N PRO A 181 5.59 51.19 26.60
CA PRO A 181 6.74 51.87 27.24
C PRO A 181 7.98 50.97 27.44
N LYS A 182 9.11 51.62 27.30
CA LYS A 182 10.47 51.11 27.50
C LYS A 182 10.73 50.72 28.97
N LYS A 183 11.25 49.50 29.21
CA LYS A 183 12.41 49.18 30.07
C LYS A 183 12.53 47.68 30.32
N SER A 184 13.76 47.17 30.26
CA SER A 184 14.28 45.87 30.72
C SER A 184 14.41 44.72 29.71
N GLU A 185 15.21 44.95 28.68
CA GLU A 185 15.64 43.88 27.74
C GLU A 185 17.14 43.55 27.80
N ALA A 186 17.76 43.56 28.94
CA ALA A 186 19.19 43.25 29.04
C ALA A 186 19.50 41.92 29.74
N GLU A 187 18.56 41.32 30.45
CA GLU A 187 18.87 40.12 31.28
C GLU A 187 18.30 38.78 30.73
N HIS A 188 17.51 38.78 29.67
CA HIS A 188 16.87 37.56 29.18
C HIS A 188 17.59 36.91 27.98
N THR A 189 18.45 37.64 27.31
CA THR A 189 19.21 37.16 26.13
C THR A 189 20.45 36.36 26.48
N GLU A 190 20.95 36.47 27.72
CA GLU A 190 22.17 35.76 28.13
C GLU A 190 21.90 34.34 28.64
N LYS A 191 20.67 34.06 29.12
CA LYS A 191 20.26 32.70 29.56
C LYS A 191 19.87 31.76 28.43
N LEU A 192 19.54 32.25 27.24
CA LEU A 192 19.18 31.45 26.07
C LEU A 192 20.37 31.07 25.19
N ARG A 193 21.51 31.73 25.35
CA ARG A 193 22.75 31.42 24.61
C ARG A 193 23.55 30.27 25.20
N THR A 194 23.31 29.91 26.46
CA THR A 194 24.03 28.82 27.15
C THR A 194 23.40 27.44 26.99
N SER A 195 22.21 27.31 26.37
CA SER A 195 21.50 26.03 26.20
C SER A 195 21.58 25.41 24.79
N LEU A 196 22.31 26.04 23.85
CA LEU A 196 22.42 25.60 22.45
C LEU A 196 23.89 25.38 22.01
N GLN A 197 24.74 24.85 22.89
CA GLN A 197 26.04 24.35 22.45
C GLN A 197 25.92 22.82 22.27
N SER A 198 25.80 22.38 21.02
CA SER A 198 26.01 20.99 20.64
C SER A 198 27.47 20.62 20.90
N PRO A 199 27.72 19.42 21.47
CA PRO A 199 29.06 18.96 21.78
C PRO A 199 29.91 18.87 20.52
N GLN A 200 31.08 19.50 20.54
CA GLN A 200 32.00 19.59 19.39
C GLN A 200 33.08 18.47 19.40
N ASN A 201 33.08 17.59 20.38
CA ASN A 201 34.08 16.51 20.47
C ASN A 201 33.44 15.14 20.57
N GLU A 202 34.05 14.10 19.97
CA GLU A 202 33.49 12.75 19.91
C GLU A 202 33.30 12.12 21.31
N ASP A 203 34.16 12.43 22.25
CA ASP A 203 34.06 11.92 23.61
C ASP A 203 32.88 12.50 24.41
N GLU A 204 32.50 13.75 24.16
CA GLU A 204 31.31 14.36 24.76
C GLU A 204 30.01 13.80 24.16
N LYS A 205 30.02 13.45 22.88
CA LYS A 205 28.88 12.77 22.24
C LYS A 205 28.66 11.38 22.82
N LEU A 206 29.72 10.63 23.10
CA LEU A 206 29.64 9.31 23.71
C LEU A 206 29.08 9.38 25.13
N GLN A 207 29.53 10.36 25.94
CA GLN A 207 29.00 10.56 27.29
C GLN A 207 27.54 11.00 27.31
N TYR A 208 27.10 11.84 26.37
CA TYR A 208 25.71 12.23 26.23
C TYR A 208 24.84 11.03 25.89
N PHE A 209 25.25 10.18 24.93
CA PHE A 209 24.56 8.95 24.56
C PHE A 209 24.45 7.95 25.71
N MET A 210 25.50 7.77 26.47
CA MET A 210 25.53 6.86 27.65
C MET A 210 24.61 7.35 28.78
N ASN A 211 24.48 8.64 28.99
CA ASN A 211 23.56 9.22 29.97
C ASN A 211 22.09 9.14 29.56
N GLU A 212 21.80 9.28 28.27
CA GLU A 212 20.43 9.10 27.73
C GLU A 212 19.99 7.63 27.80
N MET A 213 20.90 6.69 27.54
CA MET A 213 20.61 5.25 27.67
C MET A 213 20.32 4.85 29.11
N LYS A 214 21.00 5.44 30.09
CA LYS A 214 20.79 5.17 31.54
C LYS A 214 19.42 5.70 32.03
N LYS A 215 18.84 6.73 31.40
CA LYS A 215 17.51 7.27 31.75
C LYS A 215 16.36 6.43 31.24
N ARG A 216 16.60 5.51 30.28
CA ARG A 216 15.55 4.64 29.68
C ARG A 216 15.45 3.25 30.31
N VAL A 217 16.21 2.95 31.35
CA VAL A 217 16.25 1.63 32.01
C VAL A 217 15.62 1.68 33.42
N TYR A 218 14.83 2.71 33.74
CA TYR A 218 14.00 2.74 34.95
C TYR A 218 12.57 3.05 34.61
#